data_27fedbfc97acbdacbd4011063ab99caa
#
_entry.id   27fedbfc97acbdacbd4011063ab99caa
#
_cell.length_a   1.000
_cell.length_b   1.000
_cell.length_c   1.000
_cell.angle_alpha   90.00
_cell.angle_beta   90.00
_cell.angle_gamma   90.00
#
_symmetry.space_group_name_H-M   'P 1'
#
loop_
_entity.id
_entity.type
_entity.pdbx_description
1 polymer ?
#
loop_
_entity_poly.entity_id
_entity_poly.type
_entity_poly.pdbx_seq_one_letter_code
_entity_poly.pdbx_strand_id
1 'polypeptide(L)'
;AVIDKGRIIMLLQVSGRTDICALYPKWFVNRLKAGYILVRNPYNEHQVSHVDVTPEVVDCICFCTKDPKAIVPYLTQIDSMGYNYYFMVTITAYDLDIEPGLRPKLEIMKTFIELSKMLGKKRVIWRYDPVLLNQRYTKVFHYKMFEKMCQLLFPYTETVIISFLDIYKNIIGKFDELTD
;
A
#
# COMPACT_ATOMS: atom_id res chain seq x y z
N ALA A 1 1.10 11.97 13.95
CA ALA A 1 2.47 12.43 14.16
C ALA A 1 3.01 11.78 15.42
N VAL A 2 4.25 11.34 15.42
CA VAL A 2 4.97 10.82 16.58
C VAL A 2 5.98 11.91 16.99
N ILE A 3 6.17 12.12 18.28
CA ILE A 3 7.14 13.12 18.79
C ILE A 3 8.40 12.36 19.22
N ASP A 4 9.55 12.63 18.59
CA ASP A 4 10.86 12.17 19.03
C ASP A 4 11.70 13.37 19.47
N LYS A 5 12.14 13.38 20.73
CA LYS A 5 12.97 14.46 21.34
C LYS A 5 12.47 15.89 21.07
N GLY A 6 11.14 16.08 21.04
CA GLY A 6 10.49 17.38 20.78
C GLY A 6 10.33 17.75 19.31
N ARG A 7 10.75 16.90 18.34
CA ARG A 7 10.48 17.05 16.91
C ARG A 7 9.22 16.26 16.54
N ILE A 8 8.35 16.87 15.74
CA ILE A 8 7.20 16.20 15.15
C ILE A 8 7.71 15.35 13.96
N ILE A 9 7.50 14.03 14.04
CA ILE A 9 7.81 13.12 12.93
C ILE A 9 6.64 13.13 11.96
N MET A 10 6.91 13.43 10.68
CA MET A 10 5.92 13.36 9.60
C MET A 10 6.11 12.10 8.77
N LEU A 11 5.19 11.15 8.92
CA LEU A 11 5.06 10.01 8.03
C LEU A 11 4.05 10.34 6.93
N LEU A 12 4.50 10.39 5.67
CA LEU A 12 3.63 10.58 4.51
C LEU A 12 3.11 9.23 4.02
N GLN A 13 1.88 8.87 4.41
CA GLN A 13 1.22 7.69 3.87
C GLN A 13 0.61 7.98 2.51
N VAL A 14 1.01 7.23 1.50
CA VAL A 14 0.54 7.36 0.11
C VAL A 14 -0.52 6.30 -0.19
N SER A 15 -1.52 6.66 -1.01
CA SER A 15 -2.62 5.77 -1.44
C SER A 15 -3.78 5.64 -0.42
N GLY A 16 -4.23 6.75 0.16
CA GLY A 16 -5.37 6.75 1.08
C GLY A 16 -6.75 6.63 0.41
N ARG A 17 -6.90 7.11 -0.83
CA ARG A 17 -8.18 7.10 -1.58
C ARG A 17 -8.14 6.30 -2.87
N THR A 18 -6.96 6.17 -3.44
CA THR A 18 -6.69 5.41 -4.66
C THR A 18 -5.26 4.90 -4.59
N ASP A 19 -4.93 3.88 -5.37
CA ASP A 19 -3.55 3.38 -5.45
C ASP A 19 -2.70 4.32 -6.30
N ILE A 20 -2.07 5.30 -5.66
CA ILE A 20 -1.22 6.30 -6.30
C ILE A 20 0.01 5.65 -6.93
N CYS A 21 0.57 4.62 -6.29
CA CYS A 21 1.74 3.92 -6.79
C CYS A 21 1.46 3.21 -8.12
N ALA A 22 0.28 2.60 -8.24
CA ALA A 22 -0.12 1.88 -9.44
C ALA A 22 -0.63 2.81 -10.56
N LEU A 23 -1.41 3.84 -10.19
CA LEU A 23 -2.20 4.62 -11.15
C LEU A 23 -1.64 6.01 -11.45
N TYR A 24 -0.95 6.64 -10.50
CA TYR A 24 -0.54 8.04 -10.60
C TYR A 24 0.93 8.30 -10.19
N PRO A 25 1.90 7.41 -10.47
CA PRO A 25 3.27 7.56 -9.97
C PRO A 25 3.94 8.83 -10.50
N LYS A 26 3.76 9.17 -11.78
CA LYS A 26 4.31 10.38 -12.39
C LYS A 26 3.76 11.65 -11.72
N TRP A 27 2.46 11.69 -11.44
CA TRP A 27 1.84 12.81 -10.72
C TRP A 27 2.45 12.97 -9.33
N PHE A 28 2.59 11.86 -8.60
CA PHE A 28 3.15 11.89 -7.25
C PHE A 28 4.59 12.42 -7.23
N VAL A 29 5.44 11.91 -8.11
CA VAL A 29 6.84 12.39 -8.24
C VAL A 29 6.89 13.86 -8.58
N ASN A 30 5.99 14.36 -9.44
CA ASN A 30 5.90 15.80 -9.74
C ASN A 30 5.45 16.60 -8.50
N ARG A 31 4.63 16.03 -7.60
CA ARG A 31 4.29 16.70 -6.34
C ARG A 31 5.46 16.74 -5.36
N LEU A 32 6.24 15.66 -5.27
CA LEU A 32 7.48 15.68 -4.49
C LEU A 32 8.47 16.75 -4.98
N LYS A 33 8.62 16.88 -6.31
CA LYS A 33 9.46 17.96 -6.91
C LYS A 33 8.94 19.36 -6.60
N ALA A 34 7.63 19.54 -6.59
CA ALA A 34 6.99 20.81 -6.28
C ALA A 34 7.07 21.16 -4.77
N GLY A 35 7.35 20.15 -3.90
CA GLY A 35 7.45 20.30 -2.45
C GLY A 35 6.12 20.39 -1.73
N TYR A 36 4.98 20.32 -2.41
CA TYR A 36 3.66 20.39 -1.77
C TYR A 36 2.58 19.58 -2.50
N ILE A 37 1.55 19.20 -1.75
CA ILE A 37 0.33 18.54 -2.27
C ILE A 37 -0.90 19.33 -1.80
N LEU A 38 -1.84 19.54 -2.72
CA LEU A 38 -3.15 20.08 -2.40
C LEU A 38 -4.12 18.90 -2.15
N VAL A 39 -4.69 18.84 -0.96
CA VAL A 39 -5.61 17.78 -0.53
C VAL A 39 -7.00 18.37 -0.33
N ARG A 40 -7.95 17.95 -1.18
CA ARG A 40 -9.36 18.37 -1.04
C ARG A 40 -10.02 17.57 0.08
N ASN A 41 -10.77 18.25 0.94
CA ASN A 41 -11.58 17.59 1.97
C ASN A 41 -12.71 16.77 1.29
N PRO A 42 -12.85 15.46 1.61
CA PRO A 42 -13.86 14.61 0.99
C PRO A 42 -15.32 14.98 1.38
N TYR A 43 -15.48 15.66 2.51
CA TYR A 43 -16.79 16.07 3.02
C TYR A 43 -17.13 17.53 2.72
N ASN A 44 -16.15 18.32 2.26
CA ASN A 44 -16.34 19.73 1.87
C ASN A 44 -15.41 20.06 0.72
N GLU A 45 -15.94 20.05 -0.51
CA GLU A 45 -15.15 20.28 -1.73
C GLU A 45 -14.51 21.66 -1.84
N HIS A 46 -15.03 22.65 -1.13
CA HIS A 46 -14.48 24.01 -1.08
C HIS A 46 -13.28 24.14 -0.14
N GLN A 47 -13.04 23.14 0.71
CA GLN A 47 -11.90 23.12 1.61
C GLN A 47 -10.74 22.34 0.99
N VAL A 48 -9.65 23.05 0.69
CA VAL A 48 -8.41 22.48 0.19
C VAL A 48 -7.28 22.77 1.18
N SER A 49 -6.60 21.71 1.63
CA SER A 49 -5.43 21.83 2.50
C SER A 49 -4.17 21.83 1.65
N HIS A 50 -3.27 22.76 1.93
CA HIS A 50 -1.90 22.74 1.43
C HIS A 50 -1.04 21.91 2.42
N VAL A 51 -0.34 20.90 1.90
CA VAL A 51 0.52 20.03 2.71
C VAL A 51 1.92 20.09 2.13
N ASP A 52 2.87 20.59 2.92
CA ASP A 52 4.27 20.57 2.56
C ASP A 52 4.80 19.15 2.63
N VAL A 53 5.51 18.74 1.57
CA VAL A 53 6.06 17.39 1.44
C VAL A 53 7.52 17.41 1.01
N THR A 54 8.26 18.43 1.40
CA THR A 54 9.70 18.49 1.13
C THR A 54 10.48 17.47 1.97
N PRO A 55 11.71 17.06 1.57
CA PRO A 55 12.51 16.09 2.33
C PRO A 55 12.85 16.54 3.75
N GLU A 56 12.87 17.85 4.01
CA GLU A 56 13.11 18.42 5.32
C GLU A 56 11.93 18.25 6.28
N VAL A 57 10.70 18.13 5.72
CA VAL A 57 9.45 17.99 6.47
C VAL A 57 9.04 16.54 6.60
N VAL A 58 9.21 15.73 5.53
CA VAL A 58 8.82 14.34 5.49
C VAL A 58 9.96 13.44 5.96
N ASP A 59 9.82 12.85 7.14
CA ASP A 59 10.81 11.91 7.66
C ASP A 59 10.82 10.57 6.90
N CYS A 60 9.66 10.11 6.46
CA CYS A 60 9.54 8.87 5.69
C CYS A 60 8.25 8.82 4.87
N ILE A 61 8.32 8.26 3.66
CA ILE A 61 7.15 7.97 2.82
C ILE A 61 6.78 6.49 2.99
N CYS A 62 5.52 6.20 3.32
CA CYS A 62 4.94 4.88 3.30
C CYS A 62 4.15 4.68 2.01
N PHE A 63 4.67 3.90 1.08
CA PHE A 63 3.97 3.52 -0.14
C PHE A 63 3.04 2.33 0.12
N CYS A 64 1.74 2.60 0.28
CA CYS A 64 0.72 1.56 0.37
C CYS A 64 0.19 1.26 -1.03
N THR A 65 0.33 0.02 -1.52
CA THR A 65 -0.07 -0.33 -2.89
C THR A 65 -0.44 -1.81 -3.01
N LYS A 66 -1.31 -2.13 -3.95
CA LYS A 66 -1.57 -3.50 -4.40
C LYS A 66 -0.68 -3.92 -5.59
N ASP A 67 -0.09 -2.93 -6.29
CA ASP A 67 0.83 -3.19 -7.40
C ASP A 67 1.89 -2.10 -7.50
N PRO A 68 3.12 -2.36 -7.04
CA PRO A 68 4.18 -1.36 -7.04
C PRO A 68 4.85 -1.15 -8.40
N LYS A 69 4.53 -1.94 -9.45
CA LYS A 69 5.26 -1.95 -10.72
C LYS A 69 5.44 -0.55 -11.33
N ALA A 70 4.39 0.25 -11.33
CA ALA A 70 4.41 1.54 -12.04
C ALA A 70 5.25 2.62 -11.33
N ILE A 71 5.46 2.53 -10.00
CA ILE A 71 6.30 3.49 -9.25
C ILE A 71 7.78 3.10 -9.28
N VAL A 72 8.12 1.81 -9.49
CA VAL A 72 9.52 1.32 -9.46
C VAL A 72 10.47 2.14 -10.34
N PRO A 73 10.14 2.51 -11.60
CA PRO A 73 11.02 3.30 -12.45
C PRO A 73 11.36 4.70 -11.91
N TYR A 74 10.61 5.19 -10.94
CA TYR A 74 10.79 6.52 -10.36
C TYR A 74 11.59 6.51 -9.04
N LEU A 75 11.94 5.34 -8.50
CA LEU A 75 12.59 5.23 -7.18
C LEU A 75 13.95 5.92 -7.16
N THR A 76 14.78 5.75 -8.19
CA THR A 76 16.07 6.46 -8.30
C THR A 76 15.90 7.98 -8.25
N GLN A 77 14.83 8.50 -8.85
CA GLN A 77 14.53 9.92 -8.79
C GLN A 77 14.09 10.36 -7.39
N ILE A 78 13.29 9.54 -6.68
CA ILE A 78 12.87 9.79 -5.30
C ILE A 78 14.10 9.75 -4.37
N ASP A 79 15.01 8.79 -4.57
CA ASP A 79 16.28 8.71 -3.85
C ASP A 79 17.12 9.97 -4.05
N SER A 80 17.24 10.47 -5.29
CA SER A 80 18.02 11.66 -5.62
C SER A 80 17.45 12.95 -5.01
N MET A 81 16.18 12.96 -4.64
CA MET A 81 15.54 14.05 -3.92
C MET A 81 15.73 13.98 -2.38
N GLY A 82 16.35 12.92 -1.87
CA GLY A 82 16.67 12.77 -0.45
C GLY A 82 15.54 12.18 0.41
N TYR A 83 14.51 11.57 -0.17
CA TYR A 83 13.43 10.96 0.61
C TYR A 83 13.79 9.57 1.12
N ASN A 84 13.47 9.32 2.39
CA ASN A 84 13.38 7.98 2.94
C ASN A 84 11.99 7.39 2.65
N TYR A 85 11.92 6.11 2.34
CA TYR A 85 10.64 5.44 2.09
C TYR A 85 10.69 3.94 2.33
N TYR A 86 9.53 3.35 2.52
CA TYR A 86 9.31 1.90 2.54
C TYR A 86 7.98 1.57 1.87
N PHE A 87 7.81 0.30 1.55
CA PHE A 87 6.61 -0.21 0.89
C PHE A 87 5.80 -1.11 1.82
N MET A 88 4.48 -0.93 1.79
CA MET A 88 3.50 -1.87 2.30
C MET A 88 2.71 -2.40 1.10
N VAL A 89 3.10 -3.58 0.62
CA VAL A 89 2.48 -4.17 -0.58
C VAL A 89 1.39 -5.16 -0.14
N THR A 90 0.16 -4.87 -0.53
CA THR A 90 -0.98 -5.74 -0.24
C THR A 90 -1.09 -6.81 -1.30
N ILE A 91 -0.83 -8.06 -0.93
CA ILE A 91 -0.97 -9.23 -1.78
C ILE A 91 -1.83 -10.23 -1.04
N THR A 92 -3.05 -10.42 -1.52
CA THR A 92 -4.06 -11.35 -1.02
C THR A 92 -4.25 -12.50 -1.99
N ALA A 93 -4.96 -13.54 -1.58
CA ALA A 93 -5.23 -14.70 -2.42
C ALA A 93 -6.52 -14.61 -3.24
N TYR A 94 -7.18 -13.45 -3.25
CA TYR A 94 -8.43 -13.26 -3.98
C TYR A 94 -8.24 -13.28 -5.49
N ASP A 95 -9.25 -13.78 -6.19
CA ASP A 95 -9.34 -13.75 -7.63
C ASP A 95 -9.99 -12.45 -8.15
N LEU A 96 -10.30 -12.43 -9.44
CA LEU A 96 -10.89 -11.28 -10.14
C LEU A 96 -12.30 -10.91 -9.66
N ASP A 97 -12.99 -11.79 -8.95
CA ASP A 97 -14.29 -11.51 -8.34
C ASP A 97 -14.20 -10.47 -7.22
N ILE A 98 -13.11 -10.48 -6.46
CA ILE A 98 -12.84 -9.50 -5.38
C ILE A 98 -11.87 -8.40 -5.85
N GLU A 99 -10.90 -8.76 -6.70
CA GLU A 99 -9.85 -7.83 -7.14
C GLU A 99 -9.73 -7.77 -8.67
N PRO A 100 -10.78 -7.28 -9.38
CA PRO A 100 -10.87 -7.37 -10.85
C PRO A 100 -9.84 -6.55 -11.61
N GLY A 101 -9.27 -5.53 -10.98
CA GLY A 101 -8.35 -4.59 -11.64
C GLY A 101 -6.87 -4.90 -11.47
N LEU A 102 -6.50 -6.01 -10.82
CA LEU A 102 -5.11 -6.33 -10.55
C LEU A 102 -4.47 -7.18 -11.65
N ARG A 103 -3.17 -6.99 -11.82
CA ARG A 103 -2.34 -7.93 -12.59
C ARG A 103 -2.36 -9.33 -11.94
N PRO A 104 -1.96 -10.39 -12.68
CA PRO A 104 -1.80 -11.72 -12.11
C PRO A 104 -0.96 -11.69 -10.83
N LYS A 105 -1.41 -12.36 -9.77
CA LYS A 105 -0.77 -12.34 -8.45
C LYS A 105 0.71 -12.75 -8.50
N LEU A 106 1.05 -13.73 -9.32
CA LEU A 106 2.44 -14.14 -9.51
C LEU A 106 3.32 -13.00 -10.04
N GLU A 107 2.81 -12.16 -10.93
CA GLU A 107 3.54 -11.01 -11.45
C GLU A 107 3.73 -9.91 -10.40
N ILE A 108 2.73 -9.72 -9.54
CA ILE A 108 2.84 -8.78 -8.40
C ILE A 108 3.87 -9.32 -7.40
N MET A 109 3.85 -10.63 -7.08
CA MET A 109 4.86 -11.25 -6.21
C MET A 109 6.28 -11.16 -6.79
N LYS A 110 6.47 -11.33 -8.10
CA LYS A 110 7.76 -11.09 -8.75
C LYS A 110 8.23 -9.64 -8.55
N THR A 111 7.34 -8.67 -8.77
CA THR A 111 7.67 -7.25 -8.53
C THR A 111 8.01 -6.98 -7.06
N PHE A 112 7.30 -7.61 -6.12
CA PHE A 112 7.62 -7.54 -4.69
C PHE A 112 9.05 -8.05 -4.40
N ILE A 113 9.41 -9.20 -4.96
CA ILE A 113 10.73 -9.82 -4.81
C ILE A 113 11.83 -8.91 -5.39
N GLU A 114 11.61 -8.36 -6.58
CA GLU A 114 12.54 -7.42 -7.22
C GLU A 114 12.71 -6.16 -6.37
N LEU A 115 11.62 -5.59 -5.89
CA LEU A 115 11.63 -4.43 -5.01
C LEU A 115 12.40 -4.71 -3.71
N SER A 116 12.20 -5.87 -3.10
CA SER A 116 12.94 -6.28 -1.91
C SER A 116 14.43 -6.48 -2.17
N LYS A 117 14.83 -7.01 -3.33
CA LYS A 117 16.23 -7.10 -3.72
C LYS A 117 16.88 -5.74 -3.92
N MET A 118 16.13 -4.75 -4.39
CA MET A 118 16.60 -3.36 -4.57
C MET A 118 16.74 -2.61 -3.26
N LEU A 119 15.74 -2.71 -2.37
CA LEU A 119 15.60 -1.86 -1.18
C LEU A 119 16.05 -2.56 0.11
N GLY A 120 16.14 -3.87 0.11
CA GLY A 120 16.31 -4.70 1.31
C GLY A 120 14.98 -5.09 1.96
N LYS A 121 14.94 -6.29 2.54
CA LYS A 121 13.73 -6.93 3.08
C LYS A 121 13.06 -6.17 4.25
N LYS A 122 13.79 -5.28 4.92
CA LYS A 122 13.24 -4.41 5.99
C LYS A 122 12.35 -3.30 5.46
N ARG A 123 12.55 -2.89 4.20
CA ARG A 123 11.84 -1.78 3.59
C ARG A 123 10.66 -2.23 2.72
N VAL A 124 10.38 -3.53 2.65
CA VAL A 124 9.26 -4.08 1.87
C VAL A 124 8.44 -5.00 2.75
N ILE A 125 7.30 -4.49 3.21
CA ILE A 125 6.37 -5.17 4.12
C ILE A 125 5.27 -5.83 3.29
N TRP A 126 4.98 -7.09 3.55
CA TRP A 126 3.84 -7.77 2.96
C TRP A 126 2.59 -7.55 3.81
N ARG A 127 1.47 -7.17 3.17
CA ARG A 127 0.15 -7.11 3.80
C ARG A 127 -0.76 -8.18 3.20
N TYR A 128 -1.24 -9.09 4.04
CA TYR A 128 -2.32 -10.02 3.73
C TYR A 128 -3.60 -9.50 4.40
N ASP A 129 -4.21 -8.48 3.79
CA ASP A 129 -5.20 -7.61 4.42
C ASP A 129 -6.18 -7.04 3.37
N PRO A 130 -7.48 -7.18 3.63
CA PRO A 130 -8.14 -7.88 4.72
C PRO A 130 -8.36 -9.38 4.42
N VAL A 131 -8.51 -10.20 5.46
CA VAL A 131 -9.06 -11.56 5.37
C VAL A 131 -10.59 -11.45 5.37
N LEU A 132 -11.21 -11.79 4.23
CA LEU A 132 -12.65 -11.94 4.05
C LEU A 132 -13.02 -13.42 4.13
N LEU A 133 -13.97 -13.78 4.96
CA LEU A 133 -14.48 -15.14 5.06
C LEU A 133 -15.87 -15.24 4.44
N ASN A 134 -16.03 -16.14 3.48
CA ASN A 134 -17.31 -16.50 2.87
C ASN A 134 -17.29 -17.97 2.42
N GLN A 135 -18.29 -18.42 1.67
CA GLN A 135 -18.39 -19.80 1.18
C GLN A 135 -17.21 -20.20 0.27
N ARG A 136 -16.68 -19.28 -0.55
CA ARG A 136 -15.53 -19.52 -1.43
C ARG A 136 -14.20 -19.35 -0.71
N TYR A 137 -14.06 -18.26 0.04
CA TYR A 137 -12.84 -17.88 0.75
C TYR A 137 -12.92 -18.32 2.22
N THR A 138 -12.85 -19.62 2.43
CA THR A 138 -12.96 -20.26 3.75
C THR A 138 -11.67 -20.10 4.57
N LYS A 139 -11.71 -20.39 5.87
CA LYS A 139 -10.50 -20.46 6.72
C LYS A 139 -9.46 -21.42 6.14
N VAL A 140 -9.90 -22.60 5.64
CA VAL A 140 -9.01 -23.60 5.04
C VAL A 140 -8.36 -23.06 3.76
N PHE A 141 -9.12 -22.33 2.93
CA PHE A 141 -8.57 -21.64 1.75
C PHE A 141 -7.47 -20.68 2.16
N HIS A 142 -7.74 -19.78 3.12
CA HIS A 142 -6.76 -18.78 3.55
C HIS A 142 -5.50 -19.43 4.14
N TYR A 143 -5.62 -20.46 4.99
CA TYR A 143 -4.45 -21.16 5.53
C TYR A 143 -3.56 -21.73 4.42
N LYS A 144 -4.15 -22.47 3.45
CA LYS A 144 -3.40 -23.06 2.33
C LYS A 144 -2.74 -22.01 1.45
N MET A 145 -3.45 -20.93 1.14
CA MET A 145 -2.93 -19.90 0.26
C MET A 145 -1.87 -19.03 0.96
N PHE A 146 -2.10 -18.67 2.22
CA PHE A 146 -1.14 -17.95 3.02
C PHE A 146 0.18 -18.73 3.17
N GLU A 147 0.10 -20.04 3.45
CA GLU A 147 1.28 -20.91 3.53
C GLU A 147 2.08 -20.90 2.22
N LYS A 148 1.42 -21.09 1.06
CA LYS A 148 2.08 -21.02 -0.25
C LYS A 148 2.74 -19.67 -0.51
N MET A 149 2.05 -18.57 -0.16
CA MET A 149 2.58 -17.23 -0.35
C MET A 149 3.75 -16.96 0.62
N CYS A 150 3.67 -17.44 1.86
CA CYS A 150 4.79 -17.38 2.80
C CYS A 150 6.04 -18.07 2.26
N GLN A 151 5.91 -19.27 1.69
CA GLN A 151 7.04 -20.01 1.11
C GLN A 151 7.76 -19.21 0.01
N LEU A 152 7.02 -18.38 -0.74
CA LEU A 152 7.58 -17.56 -1.81
C LEU A 152 8.14 -16.22 -1.30
N LEU A 153 7.49 -15.58 -0.33
CA LEU A 153 7.77 -14.21 0.06
C LEU A 153 8.65 -14.07 1.31
N PHE A 154 8.67 -15.08 2.19
CA PHE A 154 9.40 -15.00 3.47
C PHE A 154 10.90 -14.66 3.33
N PRO A 155 11.65 -15.07 2.29
CA PRO A 155 13.05 -14.67 2.15
C PRO A 155 13.23 -13.17 1.85
N TYR A 156 12.15 -12.50 1.44
CA TYR A 156 12.16 -11.14 0.89
C TYR A 156 11.45 -10.10 1.77
N THR A 157 10.97 -10.48 2.95
CA THR A 157 10.38 -9.56 3.92
C THR A 157 10.64 -10.03 5.35
N GLU A 158 10.70 -9.09 6.29
CA GLU A 158 10.81 -9.40 7.72
C GLU A 158 9.46 -9.26 8.43
N THR A 159 8.46 -8.69 7.75
CA THR A 159 7.18 -8.35 8.37
C THR A 159 6.03 -8.71 7.44
N VAL A 160 5.04 -9.41 8.00
CA VAL A 160 3.72 -9.56 7.39
C VAL A 160 2.65 -8.96 8.29
N ILE A 161 1.76 -8.18 7.70
CA ILE A 161 0.59 -7.61 8.39
C ILE A 161 -0.64 -8.38 7.94
N ILE A 162 -1.41 -8.87 8.91
CA ILE A 162 -2.66 -9.59 8.66
C ILE A 162 -3.76 -8.86 9.43
N SER A 163 -4.90 -8.60 8.78
CA SER A 163 -6.12 -8.15 9.44
C SER A 163 -7.34 -8.86 8.87
N PHE A 164 -8.42 -8.86 9.64
CA PHE A 164 -9.72 -9.34 9.18
C PHE A 164 -10.56 -8.18 8.69
N LEU A 165 -11.48 -8.46 7.77
CA LEU A 165 -12.41 -7.46 7.27
C LEU A 165 -13.31 -6.96 8.39
N ASP A 166 -13.25 -5.66 8.68
CA ASP A 166 -14.18 -4.99 9.58
C ASP A 166 -15.45 -4.59 8.83
N ILE A 167 -16.60 -4.95 9.39
CA ILE A 167 -17.91 -4.62 8.81
C ILE A 167 -18.34 -3.24 9.30
N TYR A 168 -18.10 -2.21 8.48
CA TYR A 168 -18.58 -0.87 8.76
C TYR A 168 -20.06 -0.74 8.38
N LYS A 169 -20.80 0.14 9.08
CA LYS A 169 -22.25 0.37 8.87
C LYS A 169 -22.64 0.67 7.42
N ASN A 170 -21.75 1.34 6.67
CA ASN A 170 -21.99 1.72 5.26
C ASN A 170 -21.73 0.59 4.25
N ILE A 171 -21.27 -0.57 4.68
CA ILE A 171 -21.03 -1.74 3.81
C ILE A 171 -21.90 -2.94 4.17
N ILE A 172 -22.71 -2.87 5.23
CA ILE A 172 -23.56 -3.98 5.70
C ILE A 172 -24.44 -4.52 4.56
N GLY A 173 -25.12 -3.65 3.80
CA GLY A 173 -25.98 -4.08 2.68
C GLY A 173 -25.23 -4.64 1.45
N LYS A 174 -23.92 -4.38 1.32
CA LYS A 174 -23.06 -4.94 0.27
C LYS A 174 -22.33 -6.20 0.73
N PHE A 175 -22.31 -6.45 2.03
CA PHE A 175 -21.62 -7.59 2.62
C PHE A 175 -22.35 -8.89 2.33
N ASP A 176 -23.68 -8.86 2.33
CA ASP A 176 -24.53 -10.02 1.99
C ASP A 176 -24.25 -10.50 0.55
N GLU A 177 -24.02 -9.57 -0.40
CA GLU A 177 -23.61 -9.90 -1.78
C GLU A 177 -22.22 -10.56 -1.87
N LEU A 178 -21.34 -10.34 -0.89
CA LEU A 178 -19.97 -10.89 -0.84
C LEU A 178 -19.89 -12.20 -0.06
N THR A 179 -20.91 -12.50 0.77
CA THR A 179 -20.92 -13.66 1.67
C THR A 179 -21.80 -14.81 1.17
N ASP A 180 -22.70 -14.57 0.20
CA ASP A 180 -23.47 -15.57 -0.52
C ASP A 180 -22.65 -16.14 -1.68
#